data_d508861e6e3db56843029291b7f55044
#
_entry.id   d508861e6e3db56843029291b7f55044
#
_cell.length_a   1.000
_cell.length_b   1.000
_cell.length_c   1.000
_cell.angle_alpha   90.00
_cell.angle_beta   90.00
_cell.angle_gamma   90.00
#
_symmetry.space_group_name_H-M   'P 1'
#
loop_
_entity.id
_entity.type
_entity.pdbx_description
1 polymer ?
#
loop_
_entity_poly.entity_id
_entity_poly.type
_entity_poly.pdbx_seq_one_letter_code
_entity_poly.pdbx_strand_id
1 'polypeptide(L)'
;MNPQAFICDAIRTPIGRYGGTLSGIRTDDLAALPIKALMARNPGVNWELVEDIIYGCANQAGEDNRNVARMAGLLAGLPVAVPGTTMNRLCGSGMDAVGTAARAIKAGEAALMIAGGVESMSRAPFVMPKADSAFSRSNAVYDTTIGWRFINKLMKQQYGVDSMPETADNVAAEFRIARTDQDAFALRSQQRWGAAHAAGRFKDEIAPVEIAQKKGDPKIFDTDEHPRPDTTLEQLAKLKGINGPELTVTAGNASGVNDGACALLIASAAAAKTHGLTPKARGVAMATAGVAPRIMGFGPAPAVKKLLAQTGLTLAQMDVIELNEAFAAQGLAVTRDLGLADDDARINPNGGAIAIGHPLGMSGARLVTTAMYQLHRTGGRYALCTMCIGVGQGIAMIIERV
;
A
#
# COMPACT_ATOMS: atom_id res chain seq x y z
N MET A 1 -4.61 -2.18 32.44
CA MET A 1 -4.86 -1.59 31.10
C MET A 1 -4.31 -2.56 30.08
N ASN A 2 -5.06 -2.86 29.00
CA ASN A 2 -4.53 -3.72 27.94
C ASN A 2 -3.31 -3.05 27.28
N PRO A 3 -2.27 -3.80 26.94
CA PRO A 3 -1.11 -3.28 26.24
C PRO A 3 -1.52 -2.52 24.97
N GLN A 4 -0.84 -1.40 24.69
CA GLN A 4 -1.08 -0.59 23.50
C GLN A 4 0.12 -0.70 22.56
N ALA A 5 -0.13 -0.67 21.27
CA ALA A 5 0.89 -0.65 20.24
C ALA A 5 0.95 0.75 19.59
N PHE A 6 2.11 1.39 19.68
CA PHE A 6 2.34 2.74 19.20
C PHE A 6 3.21 2.74 17.96
N ILE A 7 2.82 3.49 16.95
CA ILE A 7 3.66 3.85 15.82
C ILE A 7 4.50 5.03 16.28
N CYS A 8 5.81 4.83 16.40
CA CYS A 8 6.75 5.85 16.89
C CYS A 8 7.42 6.59 15.74
N ASP A 9 7.67 5.92 14.64
CA ASP A 9 8.20 6.53 13.42
C ASP A 9 7.72 5.77 12.19
N ALA A 10 7.69 6.45 11.03
CA ALA A 10 7.31 5.85 9.77
C ALA A 10 7.98 6.61 8.62
N ILE A 11 8.44 5.87 7.60
CA ILE A 11 9.12 6.45 6.46
C ILE A 11 8.95 5.56 5.23
N ARG A 12 8.95 6.15 4.04
CA ARG A 12 8.86 5.47 2.76
C ARG A 12 9.87 5.98 1.76
N THR A 13 10.15 5.22 0.74
CA THR A 13 10.80 5.75 -0.46
C THR A 13 9.80 6.64 -1.23
N PRO A 14 10.28 7.53 -2.11
CA PRO A 14 9.43 8.01 -3.18
C PRO A 14 8.89 6.81 -3.98
N ILE A 15 7.72 6.98 -4.62
CA ILE A 15 7.15 5.94 -5.47
C ILE A 15 7.64 6.13 -6.91
N GLY A 16 8.31 5.12 -7.45
CA GLY A 16 8.74 5.05 -8.84
C GLY A 16 7.61 4.59 -9.76
N ARG A 17 7.59 5.08 -11.00
CA ARG A 17 6.73 4.52 -12.05
C ARG A 17 7.35 3.24 -12.61
N TYR A 18 6.54 2.44 -13.28
CA TYR A 18 7.02 1.24 -14.00
C TYR A 18 8.13 1.60 -15.00
N GLY A 19 9.25 0.90 -14.92
CA GLY A 19 10.44 1.18 -15.72
C GLY A 19 11.10 2.54 -15.46
N GLY A 20 10.72 3.21 -14.35
CA GLY A 20 11.22 4.55 -13.98
C GLY A 20 12.48 4.52 -13.12
N THR A 21 12.64 5.55 -12.30
CA THR A 21 13.87 5.82 -11.54
C THR A 21 14.27 4.70 -10.59
N LEU A 22 13.30 4.00 -9.96
CA LEU A 22 13.58 2.89 -9.04
C LEU A 22 13.80 1.54 -9.73
N SER A 23 13.52 1.41 -11.04
CA SER A 23 13.62 0.13 -11.77
C SER A 23 15.02 -0.48 -11.80
N GLY A 24 16.07 0.31 -11.57
CA GLY A 24 17.45 -0.15 -11.45
C GLY A 24 17.83 -0.71 -10.09
N ILE A 25 17.01 -0.52 -9.06
CA ILE A 25 17.28 -0.99 -7.69
C ILE A 25 16.64 -2.38 -7.51
N ARG A 26 17.41 -3.33 -6.98
CA ARG A 26 16.89 -4.66 -6.63
C ARG A 26 15.79 -4.55 -5.57
N THR A 27 14.81 -5.44 -5.61
CA THR A 27 13.67 -5.40 -4.68
C THR A 27 14.09 -5.55 -3.22
N ASP A 28 15.05 -6.42 -2.93
CA ASP A 28 15.60 -6.64 -1.59
C ASP A 28 16.40 -5.44 -1.08
N ASP A 29 17.19 -4.76 -1.94
CA ASP A 29 17.86 -3.51 -1.62
C ASP A 29 16.86 -2.37 -1.39
N LEU A 30 15.82 -2.25 -2.23
CA LEU A 30 14.75 -1.27 -2.10
C LEU A 30 14.02 -1.42 -0.75
N ALA A 31 13.75 -2.67 -0.33
CA ALA A 31 13.13 -2.99 0.95
C ALA A 31 13.97 -2.53 2.16
N ALA A 32 15.29 -2.54 2.02
CA ALA A 32 16.22 -2.14 3.09
C ALA A 32 16.27 -0.61 3.31
N LEU A 33 16.01 0.19 2.28
CA LEU A 33 16.17 1.65 2.34
C LEU A 33 15.33 2.32 3.46
N PRO A 34 14.02 2.07 3.61
CA PRO A 34 13.26 2.68 4.68
C PRO A 34 13.68 2.16 6.07
N ILE A 35 14.19 0.94 6.21
CA ILE A 35 14.74 0.44 7.49
C ILE A 35 16.02 1.23 7.83
N LYS A 36 16.95 1.42 6.89
CA LYS A 36 18.14 2.27 7.09
C LYS A 36 17.76 3.68 7.52
N ALA A 37 16.75 4.26 6.89
CA ALA A 37 16.27 5.59 7.22
C ALA A 37 15.66 5.64 8.64
N LEU A 38 14.88 4.63 9.06
CA LEU A 38 14.41 4.53 10.45
C LEU A 38 15.57 4.45 11.44
N MET A 39 16.59 3.63 11.14
CA MET A 39 17.77 3.51 12.01
C MET A 39 18.51 4.84 12.15
N ALA A 40 18.71 5.55 11.06
CA ALA A 40 19.38 6.86 11.07
C ALA A 40 18.57 7.93 11.86
N ARG A 41 17.24 7.89 11.77
CA ARG A 41 16.34 8.83 12.47
C ARG A 41 16.22 8.53 13.97
N ASN A 42 16.50 7.30 14.40
CA ASN A 42 16.31 6.83 15.76
C ASN A 42 17.60 6.23 16.34
N PRO A 43 18.69 7.02 16.47
CA PRO A 43 20.01 6.51 16.89
C PRO A 43 20.04 6.01 18.34
N GLY A 44 19.05 6.36 19.17
CA GLY A 44 18.94 5.90 20.56
C GLY A 44 18.32 4.51 20.72
N VAL A 45 17.84 3.90 19.63
CA VAL A 45 17.23 2.57 19.69
C VAL A 45 18.30 1.49 19.77
N ASN A 46 18.17 0.57 20.72
CA ASN A 46 18.91 -0.67 20.69
C ASN A 46 18.24 -1.63 19.68
N TRP A 47 18.79 -1.71 18.49
CA TRP A 47 18.24 -2.49 17.38
C TRP A 47 18.31 -4.01 17.59
N GLU A 48 19.14 -4.49 18.53
CA GLU A 48 19.17 -5.92 18.93
C GLU A 48 17.86 -6.36 19.61
N LEU A 49 17.09 -5.40 20.15
CA LEU A 49 15.82 -5.65 20.81
C LEU A 49 14.60 -5.61 19.88
N VAL A 50 14.81 -5.43 18.57
CA VAL A 50 13.74 -5.62 17.59
C VAL A 50 13.42 -7.10 17.48
N GLU A 51 12.20 -7.48 17.86
CA GLU A 51 11.81 -8.88 18.01
C GLU A 51 11.37 -9.52 16.69
N ASP A 52 10.88 -8.71 15.73
CA ASP A 52 10.60 -9.19 14.36
C ASP A 52 10.47 -8.03 13.36
N ILE A 53 10.70 -8.33 12.09
CA ILE A 53 10.40 -7.48 10.94
C ILE A 53 9.27 -8.14 10.17
N ILE A 54 8.10 -7.50 10.07
CA ILE A 54 6.99 -8.01 9.27
C ILE A 54 6.82 -7.13 8.04
N TYR A 55 7.13 -7.66 6.86
CA TYR A 55 6.98 -6.95 5.60
C TYR A 55 5.95 -7.59 4.68
N GLY A 56 5.09 -6.75 4.11
CA GLY A 56 4.22 -7.11 3.01
C GLY A 56 4.98 -7.16 1.69
N CYS A 57 4.77 -8.23 0.92
CA CYS A 57 5.24 -8.36 -0.46
C CYS A 57 4.32 -9.30 -1.22
N ALA A 58 3.76 -8.85 -2.35
CA ALA A 58 2.77 -9.62 -3.07
C ALA A 58 3.40 -10.60 -4.07
N ASN A 59 4.47 -10.23 -4.76
CA ASN A 59 5.03 -11.05 -5.82
C ASN A 59 5.83 -12.24 -5.28
N GLN A 60 6.93 -12.05 -4.63
CA GLN A 60 7.84 -13.06 -4.09
C GLN A 60 8.40 -14.08 -5.11
N ALA A 61 8.34 -13.76 -6.41
CA ALA A 61 8.80 -14.66 -7.47
C ALA A 61 10.23 -14.36 -7.96
N GLY A 62 10.74 -13.15 -7.69
CA GLY A 62 12.02 -12.66 -8.14
C GLY A 62 13.04 -12.41 -7.02
N GLU A 63 13.60 -11.22 -6.99
CA GLU A 63 14.58 -10.76 -6.00
C GLU A 63 13.96 -10.59 -4.59
N ASP A 64 12.66 -10.61 -4.52
CA ASP A 64 11.80 -10.60 -3.34
C ASP A 64 11.51 -12.00 -2.75
N ASN A 65 12.09 -13.04 -3.32
CA ASN A 65 11.96 -14.40 -2.82
C ASN A 65 12.77 -14.62 -1.51
N ARG A 66 12.62 -15.79 -0.90
CA ARG A 66 13.37 -16.21 0.30
C ARG A 66 13.25 -15.24 1.48
N ASN A 67 12.04 -14.74 1.73
CA ASN A 67 11.74 -13.88 2.88
C ASN A 67 12.42 -12.50 2.77
N VAL A 68 11.89 -11.64 1.92
CA VAL A 68 12.44 -10.31 1.66
C VAL A 68 12.50 -9.44 2.94
N ALA A 69 11.63 -9.65 3.93
CA ALA A 69 11.68 -8.96 5.22
C ALA A 69 13.01 -9.22 5.95
N ARG A 70 13.41 -10.51 6.05
CA ARG A 70 14.68 -10.89 6.67
C ARG A 70 15.88 -10.37 5.86
N MET A 71 15.82 -10.49 4.53
CA MET A 71 16.87 -9.97 3.66
C MET A 71 17.01 -8.46 3.81
N ALA A 72 15.92 -7.72 3.82
CA ALA A 72 15.91 -6.27 4.02
C ALA A 72 16.54 -5.85 5.36
N GLY A 73 16.22 -6.54 6.45
CA GLY A 73 16.82 -6.30 7.76
C GLY A 73 18.35 -6.47 7.75
N LEU A 74 18.86 -7.55 7.16
CA LEU A 74 20.30 -7.81 7.04
C LEU A 74 20.99 -6.77 6.14
N LEU A 75 20.40 -6.46 4.98
CA LEU A 75 20.91 -5.45 4.04
C LEU A 75 20.86 -4.03 4.61
N ALA A 76 19.91 -3.76 5.51
CA ALA A 76 19.85 -2.51 6.24
C ALA A 76 20.95 -2.37 7.31
N GLY A 77 21.57 -3.46 7.70
CA GLY A 77 22.58 -3.49 8.77
C GLY A 77 22.01 -3.72 10.16
N LEU A 78 20.76 -4.21 10.28
CA LEU A 78 20.24 -4.67 11.57
C LEU A 78 21.06 -5.86 12.10
N PRO A 79 21.14 -6.03 13.43
CA PRO A 79 21.81 -7.17 14.03
C PRO A 79 21.27 -8.51 13.50
N VAL A 80 22.15 -9.50 13.34
CA VAL A 80 21.78 -10.83 12.82
C VAL A 80 20.78 -11.57 13.72
N ALA A 81 20.64 -11.15 14.97
CA ALA A 81 19.66 -11.68 15.89
C ALA A 81 18.20 -11.32 15.51
N VAL A 82 17.99 -10.21 14.78
CA VAL A 82 16.64 -9.74 14.42
C VAL A 82 16.04 -10.61 13.32
N PRO A 83 14.97 -11.36 13.58
CA PRO A 83 14.31 -12.20 12.56
C PRO A 83 13.49 -11.35 11.59
N GLY A 84 12.83 -11.99 10.64
CA GLY A 84 11.93 -11.32 9.71
C GLY A 84 10.94 -12.29 9.08
N THR A 85 9.74 -11.79 8.78
CA THR A 85 8.64 -12.54 8.17
C THR A 85 8.06 -11.76 7.01
N THR A 86 7.95 -12.39 5.85
CA THR A 86 7.25 -11.82 4.69
C THR A 86 5.83 -12.35 4.64
N MET A 87 4.85 -11.45 4.57
CA MET A 87 3.46 -11.82 4.45
C MET A 87 2.85 -11.38 3.12
N ASN A 88 1.87 -12.15 2.66
CA ASN A 88 1.16 -11.90 1.43
C ASN A 88 -0.35 -11.88 1.66
N ARG A 89 -0.94 -10.71 1.57
CA ARG A 89 -2.36 -10.44 1.37
C ARG A 89 -2.52 -9.55 0.14
N LEU A 90 -1.77 -9.84 -0.94
CA LEU A 90 -1.74 -9.03 -2.17
C LEU A 90 -1.59 -7.53 -1.84
N CYS A 91 -2.45 -6.68 -2.40
CA CYS A 91 -2.42 -5.22 -2.18
C CYS A 91 -2.44 -4.82 -0.68
N GLY A 92 -3.11 -5.59 0.17
CA GLY A 92 -3.25 -5.33 1.60
C GLY A 92 -2.08 -5.74 2.49
N SER A 93 -1.04 -6.36 1.92
CA SER A 93 0.07 -6.97 2.67
C SER A 93 0.75 -6.01 3.64
N GLY A 94 1.03 -4.77 3.22
CA GLY A 94 1.70 -3.79 4.09
C GLY A 94 0.84 -3.35 5.27
N MET A 95 -0.46 -3.15 5.10
CA MET A 95 -1.37 -2.82 6.20
C MET A 95 -1.53 -4.00 7.15
N ASP A 96 -1.61 -5.22 6.62
CA ASP A 96 -1.71 -6.43 7.42
C ASP A 96 -0.44 -6.66 8.25
N ALA A 97 0.74 -6.34 7.69
CA ALA A 97 2.01 -6.35 8.41
C ALA A 97 1.99 -5.39 9.62
N VAL A 98 1.55 -4.15 9.42
CA VAL A 98 1.41 -3.15 10.50
C VAL A 98 0.41 -3.63 11.57
N GLY A 99 -0.75 -4.13 11.14
CA GLY A 99 -1.77 -4.63 12.04
C GLY A 99 -1.35 -5.87 12.82
N THR A 100 -0.57 -6.77 12.20
CA THR A 100 -0.05 -7.99 12.84
C THR A 100 1.01 -7.64 13.87
N ALA A 101 1.95 -6.74 13.57
CA ALA A 101 2.90 -6.23 14.55
C ALA A 101 2.19 -5.56 15.76
N ALA A 102 1.17 -4.73 15.48
CA ALA A 102 0.37 -4.12 16.54
C ALA A 102 -0.38 -5.16 17.41
N ARG A 103 -0.84 -6.26 16.82
CA ARG A 103 -1.48 -7.37 17.56
C ARG A 103 -0.48 -8.11 18.44
N ALA A 104 0.71 -8.43 17.94
CA ALA A 104 1.75 -9.08 18.72
C ALA A 104 2.12 -8.26 19.96
N ILE A 105 2.30 -6.95 19.80
CA ILE A 105 2.57 -6.04 20.93
C ILE A 105 1.39 -5.99 21.91
N LYS A 106 0.16 -5.92 21.41
CA LYS A 106 -1.04 -5.92 22.26
C LYS A 106 -1.26 -7.24 23.00
N ALA A 107 -0.82 -8.35 22.41
CA ALA A 107 -0.86 -9.66 23.05
C ALA A 107 0.24 -9.84 24.12
N GLY A 108 1.24 -8.94 24.13
CA GLY A 108 2.41 -9.04 25.03
C GLY A 108 3.48 -10.02 24.54
N GLU A 109 3.40 -10.43 23.26
CA GLU A 109 4.36 -11.35 22.62
C GLU A 109 5.59 -10.60 22.06
N ALA A 110 5.48 -9.28 21.87
CA ALA A 110 6.54 -8.41 21.41
C ALA A 110 6.45 -7.02 22.04
N ALA A 111 7.58 -6.32 22.12
CA ALA A 111 7.67 -4.96 22.64
C ALA A 111 8.14 -3.93 21.61
N LEU A 112 8.98 -4.33 20.65
CA LEU A 112 9.56 -3.47 19.62
C LEU A 112 9.63 -4.23 18.28
N MET A 113 8.99 -3.69 17.25
CA MET A 113 8.87 -4.34 15.94
C MET A 113 9.07 -3.33 14.80
N ILE A 114 9.52 -3.82 13.65
CA ILE A 114 9.45 -3.10 12.39
C ILE A 114 8.36 -3.74 11.54
N ALA A 115 7.46 -2.94 10.98
CA ALA A 115 6.45 -3.41 10.04
C ALA A 115 6.44 -2.52 8.79
N GLY A 116 6.04 -3.08 7.65
CA GLY A 116 6.04 -2.30 6.42
C GLY A 116 5.75 -3.14 5.20
N GLY A 117 6.42 -2.81 4.09
CA GLY A 117 6.31 -3.60 2.88
C GLY A 117 7.06 -3.01 1.71
N VAL A 118 7.22 -3.81 0.69
CA VAL A 118 7.92 -3.50 -0.56
C VAL A 118 7.20 -4.11 -1.74
N GLU A 119 7.27 -3.43 -2.87
CA GLU A 119 6.98 -4.03 -4.17
C GLU A 119 7.86 -3.35 -5.21
N SER A 120 8.50 -4.13 -6.07
CA SER A 120 9.08 -3.65 -7.32
C SER A 120 8.41 -4.37 -8.48
N MET A 121 7.39 -3.72 -9.02
CA MET A 121 6.64 -4.27 -10.14
C MET A 121 7.43 -4.17 -11.45
N SER A 122 8.39 -3.23 -11.53
CA SER A 122 9.33 -3.13 -12.66
C SER A 122 10.27 -4.32 -12.76
N ARG A 123 10.61 -4.96 -11.64
CA ARG A 123 11.56 -6.08 -11.59
C ARG A 123 10.90 -7.43 -11.38
N ALA A 124 9.56 -7.47 -11.47
CA ALA A 124 8.81 -8.70 -11.45
C ALA A 124 9.25 -9.63 -12.60
N PRO A 125 9.70 -10.87 -12.30
CA PRO A 125 10.30 -11.73 -13.30
C PRO A 125 9.28 -12.40 -14.20
N PHE A 126 9.73 -12.89 -15.34
CA PHE A 126 9.02 -13.93 -16.08
C PHE A 126 9.19 -15.28 -15.38
N VAL A 127 8.12 -16.06 -15.33
CA VAL A 127 8.11 -17.40 -14.73
C VAL A 127 7.57 -18.44 -15.72
N MET A 128 8.03 -19.65 -15.57
CA MET A 128 7.72 -20.76 -16.46
C MET A 128 7.37 -21.99 -15.63
N PRO A 129 6.28 -22.71 -15.91
CA PRO A 129 5.96 -23.97 -15.24
C PRO A 129 6.97 -25.05 -15.60
N LYS A 130 7.07 -26.07 -14.76
CA LYS A 130 7.70 -27.32 -15.17
C LYS A 130 6.83 -28.05 -16.19
N ALA A 131 7.47 -28.80 -17.07
CA ALA A 131 6.75 -29.65 -18.02
C ALA A 131 5.93 -30.72 -17.28
N ASP A 132 4.70 -30.95 -17.73
CA ASP A 132 3.80 -31.96 -17.16
C ASP A 132 4.11 -33.38 -17.63
N SER A 133 4.93 -33.50 -18.71
CA SER A 133 5.34 -34.78 -19.29
C SER A 133 6.75 -34.75 -19.81
N ALA A 134 7.40 -35.94 -19.93
CA ALA A 134 8.67 -36.09 -20.61
C ALA A 134 8.56 -35.67 -22.08
N PHE A 135 9.60 -35.05 -22.61
CA PHE A 135 9.67 -34.57 -23.98
C PHE A 135 8.54 -33.61 -24.41
N SER A 136 7.99 -32.84 -23.42
CA SER A 136 6.99 -31.81 -23.71
C SER A 136 7.50 -30.84 -24.77
N ARG A 137 6.63 -30.51 -25.75
CA ARG A 137 6.89 -29.53 -26.81
C ARG A 137 6.18 -28.20 -26.57
N SER A 138 5.41 -28.10 -25.49
CA SER A 138 4.72 -26.88 -25.06
C SER A 138 5.43 -26.25 -23.89
N ASN A 139 5.50 -24.93 -23.90
CA ASN A 139 6.05 -24.13 -22.84
C ASN A 139 5.28 -22.82 -22.74
N ALA A 140 4.95 -22.41 -21.53
CA ALA A 140 4.27 -21.15 -21.25
C ALA A 140 5.18 -20.27 -20.38
N VAL A 141 5.31 -19.01 -20.75
CA VAL A 141 6.04 -18.00 -19.97
C VAL A 141 5.01 -16.96 -19.52
N TYR A 142 5.02 -16.63 -18.24
CA TYR A 142 4.11 -15.66 -17.64
C TYR A 142 4.89 -14.46 -17.09
N ASP A 143 4.43 -13.26 -17.40
CA ASP A 143 4.85 -12.04 -16.74
C ASP A 143 4.20 -11.98 -15.34
N THR A 144 5.00 -11.75 -14.31
CA THR A 144 4.50 -11.68 -12.92
C THR A 144 4.27 -10.24 -12.43
N THR A 145 4.41 -9.26 -13.29
CA THR A 145 4.21 -7.84 -12.96
C THR A 145 2.80 -7.59 -12.40
N ILE A 146 1.78 -8.12 -13.08
CA ILE A 146 0.38 -8.00 -12.68
C ILE A 146 -0.44 -9.14 -13.31
N GLY A 147 -1.55 -9.52 -12.68
CA GLY A 147 -2.50 -10.48 -13.22
C GLY A 147 -2.22 -11.93 -12.82
N TRP A 148 -2.94 -12.81 -13.50
CA TRP A 148 -2.98 -14.24 -13.18
C TRP A 148 -1.86 -15.02 -13.88
N ARG A 149 -1.27 -15.97 -13.15
CA ARG A 149 -0.33 -16.98 -13.64
C ARG A 149 -0.63 -18.32 -13.00
N PHE A 150 -0.33 -19.43 -13.67
CA PHE A 150 -0.59 -20.79 -13.20
C PHE A 150 -2.05 -21.00 -12.77
N ILE A 151 -2.98 -20.57 -13.60
CA ILE A 151 -4.42 -20.52 -13.27
C ILE A 151 -4.95 -21.90 -12.89
N ASN A 152 -5.49 -22.01 -11.66
CA ASN A 152 -6.22 -23.18 -11.22
C ASN A 152 -7.55 -23.29 -11.99
N LYS A 153 -7.80 -24.46 -12.62
CA LYS A 153 -8.99 -24.68 -13.46
C LYS A 153 -10.30 -24.56 -12.70
N LEU A 154 -10.34 -25.08 -11.46
CA LEU A 154 -11.53 -25.01 -10.63
C LEU A 154 -11.81 -23.59 -10.16
N MET A 155 -10.77 -22.86 -9.77
CA MET A 155 -10.87 -21.42 -9.43
C MET A 155 -11.45 -20.61 -10.60
N LYS A 156 -10.93 -20.83 -11.83
CA LYS A 156 -11.44 -20.18 -13.04
C LYS A 156 -12.91 -20.51 -13.30
N GLN A 157 -13.31 -21.77 -13.11
CA GLN A 157 -14.67 -22.24 -13.32
C GLN A 157 -15.66 -21.62 -12.32
N GLN A 158 -15.28 -21.54 -11.03
CA GLN A 158 -16.17 -21.13 -9.96
C GLN A 158 -16.24 -19.63 -9.74
N TYR A 159 -15.13 -18.92 -9.91
CA TYR A 159 -15.02 -17.51 -9.52
C TYR A 159 -14.51 -16.59 -10.63
N GLY A 160 -14.09 -17.14 -11.76
CA GLY A 160 -13.45 -16.37 -12.83
C GLY A 160 -11.98 -16.04 -12.49
N VAL A 161 -11.33 -15.40 -13.45
CA VAL A 161 -9.95 -14.91 -13.34
C VAL A 161 -9.84 -13.56 -14.03
N ASP A 162 -10.80 -12.68 -13.77
CA ASP A 162 -10.85 -11.35 -14.34
C ASP A 162 -9.57 -10.59 -14.01
N SER A 163 -9.05 -9.85 -14.98
CA SER A 163 -7.95 -8.91 -14.74
C SER A 163 -8.39 -7.79 -13.82
N MET A 164 -7.44 -7.06 -13.24
CA MET A 164 -7.76 -5.96 -12.33
C MET A 164 -8.65 -4.89 -12.98
N PRO A 165 -8.38 -4.43 -14.22
CA PRO A 165 -9.29 -3.50 -14.90
C PRO A 165 -10.70 -4.09 -15.15
N GLU A 166 -10.81 -5.39 -15.50
CA GLU A 166 -12.12 -6.04 -15.67
C GLU A 166 -12.91 -6.05 -14.35
N THR A 167 -12.25 -6.34 -13.21
CA THR A 167 -12.92 -6.25 -11.90
C THR A 167 -13.42 -4.84 -11.59
N ALA A 168 -12.72 -3.80 -12.03
CA ALA A 168 -13.12 -2.42 -11.84
C ALA A 168 -14.30 -2.04 -12.76
N ASP A 169 -14.33 -2.50 -14.01
CA ASP A 169 -15.49 -2.34 -14.88
C ASP A 169 -16.72 -3.10 -14.33
N ASN A 170 -16.53 -4.29 -13.75
CA ASN A 170 -17.59 -5.00 -13.04
C ASN A 170 -18.17 -4.19 -11.88
N VAL A 171 -17.31 -3.54 -11.07
CA VAL A 171 -17.75 -2.64 -10.01
C VAL A 171 -18.47 -1.43 -10.57
N ALA A 172 -17.95 -0.80 -11.64
CA ALA A 172 -18.61 0.33 -12.30
C ALA A 172 -20.02 -0.02 -12.77
N ALA A 173 -20.18 -1.19 -13.39
CA ALA A 173 -21.48 -1.67 -13.88
C ALA A 173 -22.44 -1.99 -12.73
N GLU A 174 -22.00 -2.77 -11.74
CA GLU A 174 -22.85 -3.24 -10.63
C GLU A 174 -23.33 -2.10 -9.74
N PHE A 175 -22.44 -1.14 -9.46
CA PHE A 175 -22.73 0.04 -8.61
C PHE A 175 -23.13 1.28 -9.42
N ARG A 176 -23.29 1.18 -10.74
CA ARG A 176 -23.71 2.25 -11.65
C ARG A 176 -22.83 3.50 -11.54
N ILE A 177 -21.52 3.33 -11.55
CA ILE A 177 -20.56 4.43 -11.47
C ILE A 177 -20.27 4.97 -12.87
N ALA A 178 -20.71 6.19 -13.13
CA ALA A 178 -20.51 6.83 -14.43
C ALA A 178 -19.05 7.13 -14.72
N ARG A 179 -18.66 7.13 -16.01
CA ARG A 179 -17.31 7.50 -16.46
C ARG A 179 -16.92 8.91 -16.03
N THR A 180 -17.84 9.85 -16.12
CA THR A 180 -17.63 11.25 -15.70
C THR A 180 -17.27 11.39 -14.24
N ASP A 181 -17.92 10.59 -13.37
CA ASP A 181 -17.64 10.59 -11.94
C ASP A 181 -16.24 10.00 -11.66
N GLN A 182 -15.87 8.94 -12.39
CA GLN A 182 -14.54 8.33 -12.28
C GLN A 182 -13.44 9.31 -12.70
N ASP A 183 -13.63 10.04 -13.79
CA ASP A 183 -12.66 11.03 -14.26
C ASP A 183 -12.56 12.22 -13.30
N ALA A 184 -13.67 12.69 -12.73
CA ALA A 184 -13.68 13.73 -11.71
C ALA A 184 -12.96 13.29 -10.42
N PHE A 185 -13.14 12.04 -9.99
CA PHE A 185 -12.44 11.47 -8.85
C PHE A 185 -10.92 11.42 -9.11
N ALA A 186 -10.52 10.96 -10.29
CA ALA A 186 -9.11 10.88 -10.69
C ALA A 186 -8.45 12.27 -10.78
N LEU A 187 -9.13 13.25 -11.38
CA LEU A 187 -8.64 14.63 -11.41
C LEU A 187 -8.41 15.18 -10.02
N ARG A 188 -9.36 14.96 -9.11
CA ARG A 188 -9.25 15.42 -7.71
C ARG A 188 -8.04 14.79 -7.00
N SER A 189 -7.75 13.51 -7.23
CA SER A 189 -6.57 12.84 -6.69
C SER A 189 -5.28 13.55 -7.15
N GLN A 190 -5.15 13.87 -8.44
CA GLN A 190 -4.01 14.58 -9.00
C GLN A 190 -3.87 16.01 -8.43
N GLN A 191 -4.96 16.74 -8.35
CA GLN A 191 -4.98 18.10 -7.81
C GLN A 191 -4.60 18.14 -6.32
N ARG A 192 -5.12 17.20 -5.53
CA ARG A 192 -4.78 17.09 -4.10
C ARG A 192 -3.31 16.75 -3.90
N TRP A 193 -2.75 15.86 -4.71
CA TRP A 193 -1.32 15.59 -4.66
C TRP A 193 -0.51 16.85 -5.02
N GLY A 194 -0.85 17.54 -6.09
CA GLY A 194 -0.17 18.76 -6.51
C GLY A 194 -0.14 19.82 -5.39
N ALA A 195 -1.28 20.07 -4.75
CA ALA A 195 -1.39 20.99 -3.62
C ALA A 195 -0.58 20.54 -2.40
N ALA A 196 -0.61 19.24 -2.07
CA ALA A 196 0.14 18.66 -0.96
C ALA A 196 1.66 18.72 -1.20
N HIS A 197 2.10 18.44 -2.44
CA HIS A 197 3.50 18.53 -2.83
C HIS A 197 4.01 19.97 -2.75
N ALA A 198 3.28 20.93 -3.31
CA ALA A 198 3.62 22.36 -3.24
C ALA A 198 3.71 22.86 -1.79
N ALA A 199 2.86 22.32 -0.89
CA ALA A 199 2.89 22.62 0.54
C ALA A 199 3.97 21.84 1.31
N GLY A 200 4.78 21.00 0.65
CA GLY A 200 5.87 20.23 1.27
C GLY A 200 5.40 19.13 2.22
N ARG A 201 4.16 18.64 2.08
CA ARG A 201 3.55 17.71 3.05
C ARG A 201 4.18 16.32 3.08
N PHE A 202 4.94 15.93 2.06
CA PHE A 202 5.59 14.63 1.98
C PHE A 202 7.01 14.58 2.56
N LYS A 203 7.58 15.72 2.94
CA LYS A 203 8.98 15.81 3.42
C LYS A 203 9.28 14.96 4.65
N ASP A 204 8.30 14.80 5.55
CA ASP A 204 8.46 14.04 6.77
C ASP A 204 8.38 12.53 6.55
N GLU A 205 7.70 12.09 5.49
CA GLU A 205 7.45 10.69 5.21
C GLU A 205 8.35 10.08 4.13
N ILE A 206 9.02 10.90 3.30
CA ILE A 206 9.89 10.42 2.22
C ILE A 206 11.35 10.42 2.66
N ALA A 207 12.01 9.27 2.55
CA ALA A 207 13.46 9.13 2.56
C ALA A 207 13.98 9.29 1.13
N PRO A 208 14.88 10.25 0.86
CA PRO A 208 15.55 10.35 -0.43
C PRO A 208 16.31 9.07 -0.78
N VAL A 209 16.30 8.69 -2.04
CA VAL A 209 17.01 7.51 -2.56
C VAL A 209 18.13 7.95 -3.47
N GLU A 210 19.34 7.50 -3.19
CA GLU A 210 20.51 7.74 -4.02
C GLU A 210 20.55 6.75 -5.19
N ILE A 211 20.47 7.27 -6.41
CA ILE A 211 20.54 6.47 -7.64
C ILE A 211 21.96 6.57 -8.21
N ALA A 212 22.72 5.49 -8.13
CA ALA A 212 24.06 5.44 -8.68
C ALA A 212 24.06 5.79 -10.18
N GLN A 213 24.99 6.64 -10.58
CA GLN A 213 25.19 7.02 -11.96
C GLN A 213 26.41 6.32 -12.54
N LYS A 214 26.42 6.05 -13.85
CA LYS A 214 27.62 5.48 -14.51
C LYS A 214 28.84 6.39 -14.41
N LYS A 215 28.65 7.69 -14.29
CA LYS A 215 29.67 8.72 -14.09
C LYS A 215 29.09 9.87 -13.28
N GLY A 216 29.89 10.47 -12.40
CA GLY A 216 29.50 11.60 -11.55
C GLY A 216 28.82 11.17 -10.25
N ASP A 217 28.27 12.15 -9.52
CA ASP A 217 27.61 11.95 -8.24
C ASP A 217 26.27 11.22 -8.40
N PRO A 218 25.81 10.50 -7.39
CA PRO A 218 24.48 9.88 -7.38
C PRO A 218 23.38 10.92 -7.61
N LYS A 219 22.38 10.55 -8.38
CA LYS A 219 21.16 11.35 -8.50
C LYS A 219 20.27 11.12 -7.28
N ILE A 220 19.84 12.19 -6.63
CA ILE A 220 18.88 12.09 -5.53
C ILE A 220 17.48 11.98 -6.11
N PHE A 221 16.74 10.95 -5.67
CA PHE A 221 15.33 10.74 -5.98
C PHE A 221 14.52 10.89 -4.69
N ASP A 222 13.78 11.99 -4.55
CA ASP A 222 13.09 12.43 -3.33
C ASP A 222 11.62 12.82 -3.55
N THR A 223 11.10 12.60 -4.74
CA THR A 223 9.75 12.99 -5.14
C THR A 223 9.06 11.84 -5.87
N ASP A 224 7.77 11.59 -5.57
CA ASP A 224 6.96 10.60 -6.27
C ASP A 224 6.93 10.89 -7.77
N GLU A 225 7.21 9.89 -8.61
CA GLU A 225 7.44 10.05 -10.06
C GLU A 225 6.16 9.88 -10.90
N HIS A 226 5.13 9.26 -10.31
CA HIS A 226 3.91 8.92 -11.04
C HIS A 226 2.94 10.08 -11.24
N PRO A 227 2.83 11.09 -10.35
CA PRO A 227 1.82 12.13 -10.40
C PRO A 227 1.86 12.98 -11.66
N ARG A 228 0.68 13.43 -12.08
CA ARG A 228 0.44 14.32 -13.24
C ARG A 228 -0.48 15.47 -12.82
N PRO A 229 0.02 16.45 -12.05
CA PRO A 229 -0.82 17.51 -11.48
C PRO A 229 -1.47 18.41 -12.53
N ASP A 230 -0.92 18.45 -13.76
CA ASP A 230 -1.47 19.24 -14.89
C ASP A 230 -2.59 18.51 -15.65
N THR A 231 -3.08 17.38 -15.13
CA THR A 231 -4.20 16.62 -15.73
C THR A 231 -5.47 17.49 -15.77
N THR A 232 -6.24 17.39 -16.87
CA THR A 232 -7.54 18.05 -17.03
C THR A 232 -8.65 17.05 -17.33
N LEU A 233 -9.92 17.44 -17.11
CA LEU A 233 -11.06 16.59 -17.47
C LEU A 233 -11.12 16.28 -18.96
N GLU A 234 -10.75 17.25 -19.80
CA GLU A 234 -10.73 17.08 -21.27
C GLU A 234 -9.69 16.03 -21.69
N GLN A 235 -8.56 15.97 -21.01
CA GLN A 235 -7.54 14.94 -21.25
C GLN A 235 -8.03 13.58 -20.82
N LEU A 236 -8.65 13.46 -19.64
CA LEU A 236 -9.20 12.22 -19.12
C LEU A 236 -10.32 11.69 -20.02
N ALA A 237 -11.26 12.55 -20.45
CA ALA A 237 -12.38 12.19 -21.30
C ALA A 237 -11.96 11.57 -22.66
N LYS A 238 -10.78 11.94 -23.18
CA LYS A 238 -10.23 11.41 -24.44
C LYS A 238 -9.63 10.02 -24.30
N LEU A 239 -9.39 9.52 -23.08
CA LEU A 239 -8.79 8.21 -22.86
C LEU A 239 -9.80 7.11 -23.16
N LYS A 240 -9.34 6.08 -23.88
CA LYS A 240 -10.14 4.89 -24.20
C LYS A 240 -10.19 3.95 -22.99
N GLY A 241 -11.29 3.22 -22.88
CA GLY A 241 -11.40 2.12 -21.91
C GLY A 241 -10.33 1.06 -22.14
N ILE A 242 -9.72 0.57 -21.08
CA ILE A 242 -8.64 -0.44 -21.14
C ILE A 242 -9.18 -1.75 -21.75
N ASN A 243 -10.37 -2.15 -21.35
CA ASN A 243 -10.99 -3.41 -21.77
C ASN A 243 -11.91 -3.27 -22.99
N GLY A 244 -12.03 -2.07 -23.55
CA GLY A 244 -12.86 -1.79 -24.74
C GLY A 244 -13.42 -0.37 -24.73
N PRO A 245 -13.83 0.14 -25.93
CA PRO A 245 -14.24 1.54 -26.09
C PRO A 245 -15.51 1.91 -25.29
N GLU A 246 -16.37 0.93 -25.01
CA GLU A 246 -17.64 1.12 -24.29
C GLU A 246 -17.46 0.98 -22.76
N LEU A 247 -16.26 0.60 -22.28
CA LEU A 247 -15.98 0.41 -20.88
C LEU A 247 -15.36 1.67 -20.27
N THR A 248 -15.46 1.80 -18.95
CA THR A 248 -15.26 3.09 -18.30
C THR A 248 -13.92 3.24 -17.59
N VAL A 249 -13.24 2.12 -17.32
CA VAL A 249 -11.93 2.11 -16.68
C VAL A 249 -10.83 2.45 -17.69
N THR A 250 -10.06 3.49 -17.41
CA THR A 250 -8.99 4.00 -18.28
C THR A 250 -7.66 4.10 -17.54
N ALA A 251 -6.58 4.31 -18.28
CA ALA A 251 -5.27 4.58 -17.68
C ALA A 251 -5.23 5.88 -16.83
N GLY A 252 -6.20 6.79 -17.01
CA GLY A 252 -6.28 8.04 -16.26
C GLY A 252 -7.08 7.95 -14.96
N ASN A 253 -7.95 6.94 -14.82
CA ASN A 253 -8.80 6.74 -13.63
C ASN A 253 -8.50 5.43 -12.89
N ALA A 254 -7.33 4.84 -13.16
CA ALA A 254 -6.74 3.69 -12.49
C ALA A 254 -5.41 4.07 -11.84
N SER A 255 -5.01 3.37 -10.80
CA SER A 255 -3.65 3.47 -10.25
C SER A 255 -2.62 2.90 -11.21
N GLY A 256 -1.37 3.33 -11.06
CA GLY A 256 -0.26 2.82 -11.86
C GLY A 256 0.33 1.51 -11.35
N VAL A 257 1.20 0.93 -12.18
CA VAL A 257 2.16 -0.11 -11.83
C VAL A 257 3.42 0.58 -11.34
N ASN A 258 3.86 0.29 -10.11
CA ASN A 258 4.83 1.13 -9.42
C ASN A 258 5.83 0.32 -8.55
N ASP A 259 6.90 1.01 -8.16
CA ASP A 259 7.96 0.51 -7.28
C ASP A 259 8.02 1.35 -6.01
N GLY A 260 8.25 0.73 -4.85
CA GLY A 260 8.41 1.45 -3.59
C GLY A 260 8.51 0.56 -2.35
N ALA A 261 8.96 1.14 -1.25
CA ALA A 261 9.05 0.50 0.05
C ALA A 261 8.69 1.46 1.19
N CYS A 262 8.16 0.91 2.28
CA CYS A 262 7.76 1.67 3.47
C CYS A 262 8.09 0.86 4.73
N ALA A 263 8.50 1.54 5.80
CA ALA A 263 8.74 0.94 7.11
C ALA A 263 8.21 1.81 8.25
N LEU A 264 7.67 1.16 9.26
CA LEU A 264 7.17 1.77 10.49
C LEU A 264 7.85 1.11 11.70
N LEU A 265 8.24 1.91 12.68
CA LEU A 265 8.73 1.46 13.98
C LEU A 265 7.57 1.43 14.96
N ILE A 266 7.25 0.24 15.46
CA ILE A 266 6.09 0.00 16.32
C ILE A 266 6.59 -0.51 17.67
N ALA A 267 6.14 0.13 18.76
CA ALA A 267 6.60 -0.17 20.09
C ALA A 267 5.44 -0.26 21.11
N SER A 268 5.65 -1.04 22.16
CA SER A 268 4.87 -0.94 23.40
C SER A 268 5.18 0.39 24.11
N ALA A 269 4.34 0.81 25.05
CA ALA A 269 4.62 2.02 25.87
C ALA A 269 5.95 1.92 26.65
N ALA A 270 6.25 0.72 27.15
CA ALA A 270 7.50 0.47 27.89
C ALA A 270 8.72 0.55 26.96
N ALA A 271 8.68 -0.09 25.79
CA ALA A 271 9.77 -0.03 24.84
C ALA A 271 9.96 1.39 24.28
N ALA A 272 8.88 2.12 23.97
CA ALA A 272 8.97 3.50 23.55
C ALA A 272 9.71 4.35 24.57
N LYS A 273 9.36 4.23 25.85
CA LYS A 273 10.04 4.93 26.95
C LYS A 273 11.52 4.52 27.07
N THR A 274 11.82 3.23 27.04
CA THR A 274 13.18 2.69 27.18
C THR A 274 14.11 3.20 26.08
N HIS A 275 13.59 3.30 24.83
CA HIS A 275 14.37 3.72 23.67
C HIS A 275 14.27 5.22 23.34
N GLY A 276 13.61 6.02 24.20
CA GLY A 276 13.44 7.46 23.99
C GLY A 276 12.59 7.79 22.75
N LEU A 277 11.73 6.86 22.32
CA LEU A 277 10.83 7.05 21.19
C LEU A 277 9.60 7.86 21.59
N THR A 278 9.17 8.75 20.69
CA THR A 278 7.94 9.51 20.87
C THR A 278 6.80 8.81 20.12
N PRO A 279 5.79 8.25 20.82
CA PRO A 279 4.59 7.75 20.17
C PRO A 279 3.90 8.83 19.33
N LYS A 280 3.60 8.54 18.07
CA LYS A 280 2.89 9.45 17.17
C LYS A 280 1.43 9.04 16.96
N ALA A 281 1.18 7.73 16.86
CA ALA A 281 -0.17 7.20 16.78
C ALA A 281 -0.24 5.84 17.47
N ARG A 282 -1.44 5.41 17.84
CA ARG A 282 -1.67 4.02 18.27
C ARG A 282 -2.58 3.29 17.28
N GLY A 283 -2.31 2.02 17.06
CA GLY A 283 -3.20 1.15 16.31
C GLY A 283 -4.44 0.83 17.15
N VAL A 284 -5.63 1.30 16.74
CA VAL A 284 -6.88 1.01 17.45
C VAL A 284 -7.32 -0.42 17.18
N ALA A 285 -7.62 -0.74 15.92
CA ALA A 285 -8.02 -2.06 15.48
C ALA A 285 -7.82 -2.23 13.96
N MET A 286 -7.87 -3.48 13.50
CA MET A 286 -7.84 -3.85 12.09
C MET A 286 -8.86 -4.95 11.82
N ALA A 287 -9.57 -4.88 10.70
CA ALA A 287 -10.51 -5.89 10.24
C ALA A 287 -10.31 -6.20 8.76
N THR A 288 -10.68 -7.42 8.38
CA THR A 288 -10.71 -7.88 6.99
C THR A 288 -12.08 -8.45 6.65
N ALA A 289 -12.45 -8.39 5.38
CA ALA A 289 -13.68 -8.98 4.87
C ALA A 289 -13.44 -9.59 3.47
N GLY A 290 -14.27 -10.57 3.11
CA GLY A 290 -14.30 -11.17 1.76
C GLY A 290 -15.50 -10.66 0.98
N VAL A 291 -15.35 -10.59 -0.34
CA VAL A 291 -16.40 -10.32 -1.34
C VAL A 291 -16.19 -11.21 -2.56
N ALA A 292 -17.14 -11.24 -3.47
CA ALA A 292 -16.97 -11.98 -4.73
C ALA A 292 -15.73 -11.48 -5.49
N PRO A 293 -14.84 -12.36 -5.98
CA PRO A 293 -13.60 -11.97 -6.66
C PRO A 293 -13.79 -10.99 -7.81
N ARG A 294 -14.87 -11.14 -8.60
CA ARG A 294 -15.19 -10.28 -9.75
C ARG A 294 -15.47 -8.81 -9.39
N ILE A 295 -15.82 -8.52 -8.13
CA ILE A 295 -16.03 -7.16 -7.59
C ILE A 295 -15.10 -6.87 -6.41
N MET A 296 -13.86 -7.36 -6.47
CA MET A 296 -12.88 -7.22 -5.39
C MET A 296 -12.71 -5.77 -4.92
N GLY A 297 -12.89 -4.80 -5.82
CA GLY A 297 -12.80 -3.38 -5.51
C GLY A 297 -13.76 -2.91 -4.40
N PHE A 298 -14.87 -3.62 -4.19
CA PHE A 298 -15.84 -3.31 -3.15
C PHE A 298 -15.44 -3.80 -1.75
N GLY A 299 -14.38 -4.62 -1.63
CA GLY A 299 -13.93 -5.21 -0.36
C GLY A 299 -13.74 -4.24 0.82
N PRO A 300 -13.29 -2.98 0.63
CA PRO A 300 -13.18 -1.99 1.71
C PRO A 300 -14.49 -1.73 2.45
N ALA A 301 -15.63 -1.67 1.76
CA ALA A 301 -16.91 -1.34 2.37
C ALA A 301 -17.31 -2.31 3.51
N PRO A 302 -17.38 -3.64 3.33
CA PRO A 302 -17.66 -4.56 4.42
C PRO A 302 -16.53 -4.61 5.47
N ALA A 303 -15.26 -4.42 5.09
CA ALA A 303 -14.16 -4.37 6.05
C ALA A 303 -14.27 -3.18 7.01
N VAL A 304 -14.61 -1.98 6.48
CA VAL A 304 -14.85 -0.78 7.28
C VAL A 304 -16.06 -0.94 8.19
N LYS A 305 -17.20 -1.41 7.67
CA LYS A 305 -18.41 -1.65 8.48
C LYS A 305 -18.11 -2.60 9.65
N LYS A 306 -17.38 -3.70 9.39
CA LYS A 306 -16.95 -4.63 10.42
C LYS A 306 -16.04 -3.98 11.47
N LEU A 307 -15.07 -3.17 11.02
CA LEU A 307 -14.12 -2.47 11.91
C LEU A 307 -14.83 -1.46 12.81
N LEU A 308 -15.75 -0.68 12.26
CA LEU A 308 -16.54 0.28 13.02
C LEU A 308 -17.42 -0.42 14.08
N ALA A 309 -18.07 -1.53 13.71
CA ALA A 309 -18.83 -2.34 14.66
C ALA A 309 -17.97 -2.93 15.80
N GLN A 310 -16.73 -3.35 15.49
CA GLN A 310 -15.77 -3.87 16.48
C GLN A 310 -15.27 -2.81 17.47
N THR A 311 -15.12 -1.57 17.00
CA THR A 311 -14.54 -0.48 17.79
C THR A 311 -15.57 0.41 18.49
N GLY A 312 -16.84 0.35 18.05
CA GLY A 312 -17.89 1.28 18.47
C GLY A 312 -17.68 2.71 17.94
N LEU A 313 -16.71 2.91 17.04
CA LEU A 313 -16.48 4.20 16.39
C LEU A 313 -17.38 4.38 15.17
N THR A 314 -17.57 5.63 14.75
CA THR A 314 -18.38 6.01 13.59
C THR A 314 -17.53 6.70 12.54
N LEU A 315 -17.99 6.73 11.28
CA LEU A 315 -17.31 7.49 10.21
C LEU A 315 -17.27 9.00 10.48
N ALA A 316 -18.22 9.53 11.23
CA ALA A 316 -18.24 10.93 11.62
C ALA A 316 -17.08 11.32 12.56
N GLN A 317 -16.51 10.37 13.28
CA GLN A 317 -15.36 10.57 14.15
C GLN A 317 -14.01 10.49 13.44
N MET A 318 -14.00 10.12 12.17
CA MET A 318 -12.77 10.03 11.37
C MET A 318 -12.41 11.41 10.82
N ASP A 319 -11.23 11.90 11.17
CA ASP A 319 -10.69 13.17 10.67
C ASP A 319 -9.97 13.00 9.32
N VAL A 320 -9.44 11.79 9.08
CA VAL A 320 -8.72 11.40 7.86
C VAL A 320 -9.21 10.03 7.41
N ILE A 321 -9.44 9.87 6.12
CA ILE A 321 -9.76 8.59 5.49
C ILE A 321 -8.79 8.35 4.34
N GLU A 322 -7.85 7.44 4.51
CA GLU A 322 -6.96 6.98 3.45
C GLU A 322 -7.56 5.74 2.79
N LEU A 323 -8.22 5.93 1.66
CA LEU A 323 -8.76 4.86 0.81
C LEU A 323 -7.83 4.65 -0.38
N ASN A 324 -7.25 3.46 -0.52
CA ASN A 324 -6.44 3.17 -1.69
C ASN A 324 -7.26 3.24 -2.98
N GLU A 325 -6.84 4.09 -3.89
CA GLU A 325 -7.49 4.32 -5.19
C GLU A 325 -6.94 3.35 -6.23
N ALA A 326 -7.20 2.06 -6.09
CA ALA A 326 -6.81 1.12 -7.13
C ALA A 326 -7.47 1.49 -8.48
N PHE A 327 -8.74 1.91 -8.42
CA PHE A 327 -9.53 2.45 -9.52
C PHE A 327 -10.53 3.48 -8.98
N ALA A 328 -10.84 4.50 -9.76
CA ALA A 328 -11.85 5.50 -9.37
C ALA A 328 -13.24 4.87 -9.18
N ALA A 329 -13.63 3.93 -10.04
CA ALA A 329 -14.88 3.17 -9.92
C ALA A 329 -15.01 2.49 -8.56
N GLN A 330 -13.94 1.85 -8.11
CA GLN A 330 -13.86 1.18 -6.82
C GLN A 330 -13.94 2.18 -5.65
N GLY A 331 -13.20 3.29 -5.76
CA GLY A 331 -13.22 4.35 -4.74
C GLY A 331 -14.64 4.89 -4.53
N LEU A 332 -15.32 5.25 -5.62
CA LEU A 332 -16.69 5.78 -5.62
C LEU A 332 -17.72 4.75 -5.10
N ALA A 333 -17.62 3.49 -5.51
CA ALA A 333 -18.53 2.45 -5.02
C ALA A 333 -18.44 2.30 -3.50
N VAL A 334 -17.21 2.33 -2.95
CA VAL A 334 -16.97 2.23 -1.51
C VAL A 334 -17.46 3.48 -0.76
N THR A 335 -17.11 4.68 -1.23
CA THR A 335 -17.48 5.93 -0.55
C THR A 335 -19.01 6.12 -0.51
N ARG A 336 -19.69 5.86 -1.64
CA ARG A 336 -21.14 5.95 -1.73
C ARG A 336 -21.87 4.93 -0.83
N ASP A 337 -21.37 3.68 -0.75
CA ASP A 337 -21.92 2.64 0.14
C ASP A 337 -21.72 2.95 1.62
N LEU A 338 -20.64 3.67 1.95
CA LEU A 338 -20.38 4.16 3.30
C LEU A 338 -21.13 5.48 3.64
N GLY A 339 -21.91 6.04 2.70
CA GLY A 339 -22.66 7.28 2.90
C GLY A 339 -21.77 8.53 2.90
N LEU A 340 -20.60 8.47 2.28
CA LEU A 340 -19.69 9.61 2.13
C LEU A 340 -19.93 10.30 0.79
N ALA A 341 -19.76 11.62 0.75
CA ALA A 341 -19.78 12.37 -0.49
C ALA A 341 -18.59 12.00 -1.39
N ASP A 342 -18.77 12.06 -2.70
CA ASP A 342 -17.71 11.74 -3.67
C ASP A 342 -16.48 12.64 -3.51
N ASP A 343 -16.68 13.89 -3.04
CA ASP A 343 -15.65 14.90 -2.85
C ASP A 343 -15.30 15.17 -1.38
N ASP A 344 -15.74 14.30 -0.45
CA ASP A 344 -15.43 14.45 0.99
C ASP A 344 -13.96 14.80 1.21
N ALA A 345 -13.74 15.95 1.85
CA ALA A 345 -12.40 16.50 2.04
C ALA A 345 -11.48 15.62 2.91
N ARG A 346 -12.06 14.73 3.70
CA ARG A 346 -11.32 13.80 4.58
C ARG A 346 -10.71 12.62 3.81
N ILE A 347 -11.24 12.30 2.61
CA ILE A 347 -10.79 11.17 1.80
C ILE A 347 -9.56 11.58 1.01
N ASN A 348 -8.43 10.92 1.24
CA ASN A 348 -7.16 11.13 0.54
C ASN A 348 -6.81 12.63 0.40
N PRO A 349 -6.69 13.38 1.51
CA PRO A 349 -6.52 14.83 1.48
C PRO A 349 -5.22 15.27 0.79
N ASN A 350 -4.27 14.36 0.63
CA ASN A 350 -2.99 14.59 -0.04
C ASN A 350 -2.87 13.90 -1.42
N GLY A 351 -4.00 13.47 -1.99
CA GLY A 351 -4.03 12.61 -3.17
C GLY A 351 -3.84 11.13 -2.83
N GLY A 352 -4.38 10.24 -3.66
CA GLY A 352 -4.33 8.80 -3.48
C GLY A 352 -3.58 8.06 -4.58
N ALA A 353 -3.77 6.76 -4.69
CA ALA A 353 -2.97 5.88 -5.56
C ALA A 353 -3.10 6.18 -7.07
N ILE A 354 -4.18 6.80 -7.52
CA ILE A 354 -4.29 7.26 -8.91
C ILE A 354 -3.23 8.32 -9.20
N ALA A 355 -2.95 9.21 -8.25
CA ALA A 355 -1.90 10.20 -8.39
C ALA A 355 -0.51 9.63 -8.10
N ILE A 356 -0.30 9.02 -6.92
CA ILE A 356 1.05 8.66 -6.44
C ILE A 356 1.51 7.27 -6.86
N GLY A 357 0.60 6.39 -7.26
CA GLY A 357 0.92 5.01 -7.63
C GLY A 357 0.58 3.97 -6.56
N HIS A 358 0.71 2.67 -6.95
CA HIS A 358 0.28 1.54 -6.13
C HIS A 358 1.29 0.38 -6.13
N PRO A 359 2.48 0.52 -5.50
CA PRO A 359 3.34 -0.63 -5.22
C PRO A 359 2.63 -1.56 -4.24
N LEU A 360 2.22 -2.76 -4.67
CA LEU A 360 1.23 -3.59 -3.96
C LEU A 360 1.57 -3.82 -2.48
N GLY A 361 2.70 -4.45 -2.20
CA GLY A 361 3.11 -4.80 -0.83
C GLY A 361 3.40 -3.62 0.08
N MET A 362 3.79 -2.47 -0.49
CA MET A 362 4.06 -1.23 0.24
C MET A 362 2.81 -0.45 0.60
N SER A 363 1.82 -0.43 -0.30
CA SER A 363 0.73 0.56 -0.29
C SER A 363 -0.04 0.62 1.02
N GLY A 364 -0.34 -0.53 1.63
CA GLY A 364 -1.07 -0.55 2.91
C GLY A 364 -0.31 0.13 4.05
N ALA A 365 1.01 -0.07 4.12
CA ALA A 365 1.88 0.60 5.09
C ALA A 365 1.98 2.11 4.81
N ARG A 366 2.04 2.51 3.52
CA ARG A 366 2.03 3.91 3.10
C ARG A 366 0.74 4.62 3.52
N LEU A 367 -0.44 4.00 3.37
CA LEU A 367 -1.70 4.59 3.83
C LEU A 367 -1.64 4.95 5.32
N VAL A 368 -1.14 4.02 6.15
CA VAL A 368 -1.00 4.26 7.60
C VAL A 368 0.01 5.37 7.89
N THR A 369 1.13 5.39 7.17
CA THR A 369 2.18 6.43 7.30
C THR A 369 1.64 7.81 6.95
N THR A 370 1.01 7.96 5.79
CA THR A 370 0.44 9.24 5.33
C THR A 370 -0.67 9.73 6.26
N ALA A 371 -1.56 8.81 6.70
CA ALA A 371 -2.63 9.12 7.64
C ALA A 371 -2.09 9.64 8.98
N MET A 372 -1.07 8.98 9.54
CA MET A 372 -0.42 9.41 10.78
C MET A 372 0.12 10.84 10.67
N TYR A 373 0.90 11.13 9.64
CA TYR A 373 1.43 12.48 9.44
C TYR A 373 0.33 13.51 9.18
N GLN A 374 -0.72 13.15 8.48
CA GLN A 374 -1.87 14.04 8.24
C GLN A 374 -2.59 14.37 9.54
N LEU A 375 -2.82 13.40 10.43
CA LEU A 375 -3.43 13.64 11.74
C LEU A 375 -2.61 14.66 12.57
N HIS A 376 -1.28 14.55 12.54
CA HIS A 376 -0.41 15.51 13.24
C HIS A 376 -0.49 16.91 12.65
N ARG A 377 -0.55 17.05 11.33
CA ARG A 377 -0.65 18.37 10.66
C ARG A 377 -1.97 19.07 10.94
N THR A 378 -3.05 18.32 11.03
CA THR A 378 -4.40 18.89 11.19
C THR A 378 -4.86 18.95 12.65
N GLY A 379 -4.15 18.33 13.58
CA GLY A 379 -4.60 18.13 14.94
C GLY A 379 -5.75 17.11 15.07
N GLY A 380 -6.07 16.38 14.00
CA GLY A 380 -7.10 15.34 13.98
C GLY A 380 -6.78 14.20 14.95
N ARG A 381 -7.81 13.45 15.34
CA ARG A 381 -7.68 12.36 16.31
C ARG A 381 -7.64 10.99 15.66
N TYR A 382 -8.60 10.66 14.81
CA TYR A 382 -8.75 9.34 14.21
C TYR A 382 -8.53 9.35 12.71
N ALA A 383 -7.82 8.35 12.21
CA ALA A 383 -7.75 8.06 10.79
C ALA A 383 -8.20 6.63 10.50
N LEU A 384 -8.99 6.48 9.44
CA LEU A 384 -9.37 5.22 8.83
C LEU A 384 -8.50 4.98 7.59
N CYS A 385 -7.75 3.89 7.56
CA CYS A 385 -7.03 3.42 6.39
C CYS A 385 -7.73 2.18 5.84
N THR A 386 -8.01 2.11 4.54
CA THR A 386 -8.69 0.95 3.95
C THR A 386 -8.29 0.74 2.48
N MET A 387 -8.36 -0.50 2.03
CA MET A 387 -8.03 -0.85 0.65
C MET A 387 -8.68 -2.15 0.19
N CYS A 388 -8.94 -2.24 -1.11
CA CYS A 388 -9.33 -3.46 -1.78
C CYS A 388 -8.12 -4.38 -1.99
N ILE A 389 -8.41 -5.65 -2.18
CA ILE A 389 -7.40 -6.69 -2.31
C ILE A 389 -7.87 -7.67 -3.40
N GLY A 390 -6.99 -7.99 -4.31
CA GLY A 390 -7.26 -8.98 -5.35
C GLY A 390 -7.85 -10.27 -4.79
N VAL A 391 -8.53 -11.02 -5.64
CA VAL A 391 -9.25 -12.26 -5.28
C VAL A 391 -10.40 -12.03 -4.29
N GLY A 392 -10.92 -10.80 -4.21
CA GLY A 392 -12.16 -10.52 -3.48
C GLY A 392 -12.01 -10.34 -1.97
N GLN A 393 -11.13 -9.44 -1.53
CA GLN A 393 -11.01 -9.09 -0.11
C GLN A 393 -10.92 -7.57 0.09
N GLY A 394 -11.10 -7.15 1.34
CA GLY A 394 -10.81 -5.80 1.82
C GLY A 394 -10.17 -5.84 3.20
N ILE A 395 -9.40 -4.80 3.51
CA ILE A 395 -8.79 -4.59 4.82
C ILE A 395 -9.02 -3.14 5.25
N ALA A 396 -9.25 -2.94 6.53
CA ALA A 396 -9.39 -1.62 7.14
C ALA A 396 -8.68 -1.57 8.49
N MET A 397 -8.05 -0.45 8.80
CA MET A 397 -7.36 -0.18 10.06
C MET A 397 -7.71 1.23 10.55
N ILE A 398 -7.97 1.38 11.85
CA ILE A 398 -8.08 2.70 12.50
C ILE A 398 -6.84 2.94 13.33
N ILE A 399 -6.25 4.12 13.18
CA ILE A 399 -5.21 4.65 14.04
C ILE A 399 -5.72 5.90 14.77
N GLU A 400 -5.17 6.17 15.95
CA GLU A 400 -5.47 7.35 16.76
C GLU A 400 -4.17 8.10 17.04
N ARG A 401 -4.16 9.41 16.77
CA ARG A 401 -3.05 10.29 17.15
C ARG A 401 -2.92 10.35 18.68
N VAL A 402 -1.70 10.33 19.20
CA VAL A 402 -1.38 10.42 20.63
C VAL A 402 -0.45 11.59 20.88
#